data_7c99c44b89ffad8daae1b09f665e0e60
#
_entry.id   7c99c44b89ffad8daae1b09f665e0e60
#
_cell.length_a   1.000
_cell.length_b   1.000
_cell.length_c   1.000
_cell.angle_alpha   90.00
_cell.angle_beta   90.00
_cell.angle_gamma   90.00
#
_symmetry.space_group_name_H-M   'P 1'
#
loop_
_entity.id
_entity.type
_entity.pdbx_description
1 polymer ?
#
loop_
_entity_poly.entity_id
_entity_poly.type
_entity_poly.pdbx_seq_one_letter_code
_entity_poly.pdbx_strand_id
1 'polypeptide(L)'
;MRPRLVIATRSVHKLRELGELLRLERAELLSLDDLGVPGEPVEDGATFQANARIKARFAADATNLPSVADDSGIEVDALDGGPGVWTRRYAGPQATDEDNNAKLLGALRGLPVAERGARYVCVLALALPDGRGPRGGLPMILRRGTCRGRIAIEPRGAGGFGYDPIFEPAGEPPGGRTLGEYSAEEKHAISHRARAARLMLPVLREHGF
;
A
#
# COMPACT_ATOMS: atom_id res chain seq x y z
N MET A 1 11.57 -28.10 -3.35
CA MET A 1 11.22 -26.88 -4.12
C MET A 1 11.05 -25.73 -3.13
N ARG A 2 11.42 -24.50 -3.50
CA ARG A 2 11.13 -23.31 -2.66
C ARG A 2 9.63 -23.06 -2.66
N PRO A 3 9.02 -22.68 -1.52
CA PRO A 3 7.64 -22.26 -1.49
C PRO A 3 7.44 -21.02 -2.39
N ARG A 4 6.29 -20.93 -3.04
CA ARG A 4 5.97 -19.86 -3.99
C ARG A 4 4.92 -18.94 -3.38
N LEU A 5 5.14 -17.64 -3.44
CA LEU A 5 4.22 -16.61 -2.93
C LEU A 5 3.97 -15.56 -4.02
N VAL A 6 2.70 -15.32 -4.34
CA VAL A 6 2.31 -14.29 -5.31
C VAL A 6 2.19 -12.95 -4.63
N ILE A 7 2.81 -11.91 -5.20
CA ILE A 7 2.55 -10.52 -4.84
C ILE A 7 1.49 -9.97 -5.81
N ALA A 8 0.27 -9.86 -5.32
CA ALA A 8 -0.92 -9.53 -6.11
C ALA A 8 -1.05 -8.01 -6.33
N THR A 9 -0.14 -7.43 -7.10
CA THR A 9 -0.17 -6.03 -7.53
C THR A 9 0.42 -5.88 -8.92
N ARG A 10 -0.12 -4.95 -9.71
CA ARG A 10 0.45 -4.53 -11.01
C ARG A 10 1.30 -3.27 -10.87
N SER A 11 1.29 -2.62 -9.72
CA SER A 11 2.14 -1.45 -9.47
C SER A 11 3.59 -1.88 -9.32
N VAL A 12 4.44 -1.49 -10.26
CA VAL A 12 5.88 -1.77 -10.23
C VAL A 12 6.54 -1.24 -8.96
N HIS A 13 6.11 -0.07 -8.48
CA HIS A 13 6.61 0.52 -7.24
C HIS A 13 6.24 -0.33 -6.01
N LYS A 14 4.97 -0.77 -5.91
CA LYS A 14 4.53 -1.63 -4.80
C LYS A 14 5.21 -3.00 -4.85
N LEU A 15 5.34 -3.58 -6.04
CA LEU A 15 6.01 -4.87 -6.23
C LEU A 15 7.45 -4.82 -5.72
N ARG A 16 8.20 -3.78 -6.13
CA ARG A 16 9.57 -3.57 -5.68
C ARG A 16 9.65 -3.37 -4.16
N GLU A 17 8.87 -2.44 -3.60
CA GLU A 17 8.88 -2.18 -2.15
C GLU A 17 8.52 -3.43 -1.34
N LEU A 18 7.50 -4.20 -1.75
CA LEU A 18 7.12 -5.44 -1.04
C LEU A 18 8.20 -6.52 -1.16
N GLY A 19 8.84 -6.66 -2.33
CA GLY A 19 9.96 -7.56 -2.51
C GLY A 19 11.13 -7.23 -1.56
N GLU A 20 11.48 -5.93 -1.45
CA GLU A 20 12.53 -5.45 -0.56
C GLU A 20 12.17 -5.60 0.93
N LEU A 21 10.91 -5.35 1.30
CA LEU A 21 10.43 -5.40 2.68
C LEU A 21 10.22 -6.81 3.21
N LEU A 22 9.71 -7.73 2.37
CA LEU A 22 9.42 -9.09 2.79
C LEU A 22 10.68 -9.96 2.85
N ARG A 23 11.68 -9.73 1.98
CA ARG A 23 12.99 -10.44 1.96
C ARG A 23 12.90 -11.92 2.33
N LEU A 24 12.03 -12.66 1.65
CA LEU A 24 11.81 -14.07 1.92
C LEU A 24 12.87 -14.91 1.20
N GLU A 25 14.04 -15.11 1.82
CA GLU A 25 15.20 -15.81 1.23
C GLU A 25 14.87 -17.25 0.82
N ARG A 26 13.91 -17.88 1.49
CA ARG A 26 13.54 -19.27 1.26
C ARG A 26 12.37 -19.43 0.31
N ALA A 27 11.67 -18.36 -0.05
CA ALA A 27 10.53 -18.38 -0.95
C ALA A 27 10.87 -17.77 -2.31
N GLU A 28 10.11 -18.16 -3.32
CA GLU A 28 10.09 -17.53 -4.63
C GLU A 28 8.93 -16.53 -4.66
N LEU A 29 9.25 -15.25 -4.79
CA LEU A 29 8.25 -14.21 -4.97
C LEU A 29 7.93 -14.06 -6.45
N LEU A 30 6.64 -14.14 -6.78
CA LEU A 30 6.15 -14.07 -8.16
C LEU A 30 5.14 -12.93 -8.29
N SER A 31 5.19 -12.21 -9.39
CA SER A 31 4.15 -11.27 -9.78
C SER A 31 3.01 -11.99 -10.52
N LEU A 32 1.90 -11.30 -10.72
CA LEU A 32 0.81 -11.78 -11.60
C LEU A 32 1.29 -11.90 -13.06
N ASP A 33 2.22 -11.04 -13.48
CA ASP A 33 2.78 -11.04 -14.83
C ASP A 33 3.71 -12.24 -15.07
N ASP A 34 4.54 -12.61 -14.07
CA ASP A 34 5.38 -13.82 -14.13
C ASP A 34 4.55 -15.09 -14.32
N LEU A 35 3.32 -15.08 -13.87
CA LEU A 35 2.38 -16.21 -13.96
C LEU A 35 1.39 -16.09 -15.12
N GLY A 36 1.49 -15.04 -15.93
CA GLY A 36 0.61 -14.82 -17.08
C GLY A 36 -0.86 -14.64 -16.70
N VAL A 37 -1.17 -14.18 -15.47
CA VAL A 37 -2.54 -13.94 -15.02
C VAL A 37 -3.09 -12.70 -15.70
N PRO A 38 -4.14 -12.80 -16.53
CA PRO A 38 -4.70 -11.63 -17.21
C PRO A 38 -5.62 -10.82 -16.31
N GLY A 39 -5.76 -9.53 -16.66
CA GLY A 39 -6.75 -8.63 -16.05
C GLY A 39 -6.44 -8.22 -14.60
N GLU A 40 -7.38 -7.52 -14.03
CA GLU A 40 -7.37 -7.03 -12.65
C GLU A 40 -8.76 -7.21 -12.03
N PRO A 41 -8.85 -7.44 -10.73
CA PRO A 41 -10.16 -7.49 -10.07
C PRO A 41 -10.78 -6.09 -10.00
N VAL A 42 -12.11 -6.04 -10.00
CA VAL A 42 -12.83 -4.79 -9.73
C VAL A 42 -12.68 -4.43 -8.25
N GLU A 43 -12.01 -3.31 -7.98
CA GLU A 43 -11.80 -2.78 -6.62
C GLU A 43 -12.98 -1.88 -6.24
N ASP A 44 -14.11 -2.48 -5.86
CA ASP A 44 -15.36 -1.81 -5.46
C ASP A 44 -15.54 -1.75 -3.93
N GLY A 45 -14.55 -2.18 -3.18
CA GLY A 45 -14.58 -2.17 -1.72
C GLY A 45 -14.55 -0.75 -1.14
N ALA A 46 -15.40 -0.50 -0.15
CA ALA A 46 -15.46 0.80 0.55
C ALA A 46 -14.29 1.03 1.53
N THR A 47 -13.41 0.06 1.72
CA THR A 47 -12.27 0.12 2.65
C THR A 47 -11.04 -0.52 2.05
N PHE A 48 -9.85 -0.09 2.52
CA PHE A 48 -8.59 -0.73 2.15
C PHE A 48 -8.58 -2.23 2.46
N GLN A 49 -9.22 -2.65 3.57
CA GLN A 49 -9.34 -4.05 3.92
C GLN A 49 -10.16 -4.85 2.90
N ALA A 50 -11.26 -4.27 2.42
CA ALA A 50 -12.10 -4.92 1.42
C ALA A 50 -11.35 -5.09 0.09
N ASN A 51 -10.71 -4.02 -0.40
CA ASN A 51 -9.94 -4.08 -1.64
C ASN A 51 -8.72 -5.00 -1.56
N ALA A 52 -7.98 -4.99 -0.44
CA ALA A 52 -6.88 -5.93 -0.23
C ALA A 52 -7.36 -7.40 -0.29
N ARG A 53 -8.52 -7.70 0.32
CA ARG A 53 -9.14 -9.04 0.24
C ARG A 53 -9.53 -9.43 -1.19
N ILE A 54 -10.16 -8.52 -1.93
CA ILE A 54 -10.55 -8.72 -3.33
C ILE A 54 -9.33 -9.09 -4.16
N LYS A 55 -8.25 -8.32 -4.06
CA LYS A 55 -7.00 -8.57 -4.82
C LYS A 55 -6.32 -9.87 -4.43
N ALA A 56 -6.20 -10.16 -3.12
CA ALA A 56 -5.56 -11.37 -2.65
C ALA A 56 -6.33 -12.63 -3.08
N ARG A 57 -7.67 -12.58 -3.00
CA ARG A 57 -8.55 -13.67 -3.46
C ARG A 57 -8.41 -13.88 -4.97
N PHE A 58 -8.50 -12.81 -5.76
CA PHE A 58 -8.35 -12.89 -7.21
C PHE A 58 -7.05 -13.61 -7.61
N ALA A 59 -5.92 -13.22 -6.99
CA ALA A 59 -4.64 -13.82 -7.28
C ALA A 59 -4.56 -15.29 -6.84
N ALA A 60 -5.06 -15.62 -5.64
CA ALA A 60 -5.07 -16.99 -5.14
C ALA A 60 -5.95 -17.91 -5.98
N ASP A 61 -7.14 -17.46 -6.38
CA ASP A 61 -8.06 -18.21 -7.23
C ASP A 61 -7.48 -18.44 -8.64
N ALA A 62 -6.84 -17.41 -9.21
CA ALA A 62 -6.25 -17.50 -10.55
C ALA A 62 -5.00 -18.38 -10.61
N THR A 63 -4.21 -18.46 -9.55
CA THR A 63 -2.90 -19.13 -9.56
C THR A 63 -2.86 -20.43 -8.76
N ASN A 64 -3.85 -20.65 -7.91
CA ASN A 64 -3.85 -21.70 -6.88
C ASN A 64 -2.58 -21.65 -5.99
N LEU A 65 -2.06 -20.44 -5.72
CA LEU A 65 -0.90 -20.20 -4.87
C LEU A 65 -1.26 -19.23 -3.74
N PRO A 66 -0.59 -19.32 -2.58
CA PRO A 66 -0.64 -18.30 -1.55
C PRO A 66 -0.32 -16.93 -2.14
N SER A 67 -1.14 -15.94 -1.82
CA SER A 67 -1.07 -14.63 -2.46
C SER A 67 -1.20 -13.50 -1.44
N VAL A 68 -0.27 -12.55 -1.49
CA VAL A 68 -0.29 -11.32 -0.68
C VAL A 68 -0.67 -10.14 -1.58
N ALA A 69 -1.71 -9.41 -1.18
CA ALA A 69 -2.12 -8.17 -1.83
C ALA A 69 -1.95 -6.97 -0.90
N ASP A 70 -1.63 -5.83 -1.50
CA ASP A 70 -1.57 -4.51 -0.86
C ASP A 70 -2.74 -3.66 -1.34
N ASP A 71 -3.50 -3.10 -0.40
CA ASP A 71 -4.31 -1.92 -0.66
C ASP A 71 -3.90 -0.80 0.28
N SER A 72 -3.62 0.37 -0.30
CA SER A 72 -3.01 1.47 0.43
C SER A 72 -3.39 2.82 -0.15
N GLY A 73 -3.39 3.82 0.72
CA GLY A 73 -3.70 5.18 0.32
C GLY A 73 -3.42 6.18 1.43
N ILE A 74 -3.77 7.42 1.15
CA ILE A 74 -3.65 8.54 2.07
C ILE A 74 -5.03 8.96 2.59
N GLU A 75 -5.10 9.22 3.88
CA GLU A 75 -6.25 9.79 4.57
C GLU A 75 -5.85 11.13 5.14
N VAL A 76 -6.63 12.19 4.87
CA VAL A 76 -6.38 13.57 5.32
C VAL A 76 -7.50 13.99 6.26
N ASP A 77 -7.13 14.45 7.44
CA ASP A 77 -8.10 14.74 8.51
C ASP A 77 -9.08 15.86 8.11
N ALA A 78 -8.59 16.92 7.46
CA ALA A 78 -9.42 18.04 6.98
C ALA A 78 -10.36 17.67 5.80
N LEU A 79 -10.25 16.46 5.26
CA LEU A 79 -11.08 15.93 4.18
C LEU A 79 -11.88 14.69 4.63
N ASP A 80 -12.17 14.58 5.92
CA ASP A 80 -12.92 13.45 6.51
C ASP A 80 -12.34 12.08 6.13
N GLY A 81 -11.01 12.00 6.02
CA GLY A 81 -10.29 10.81 5.58
C GLY A 81 -10.16 10.63 4.07
N GLY A 82 -10.66 11.57 3.28
CA GLY A 82 -10.36 11.58 1.84
C GLY A 82 -8.88 11.84 1.55
N PRO A 83 -8.39 11.40 0.38
CA PRO A 83 -9.01 10.60 -0.68
C PRO A 83 -9.27 9.13 -0.33
N GLY A 84 -8.67 8.54 0.71
CA GLY A 84 -8.94 7.18 1.15
C GLY A 84 -8.72 6.14 0.05
N VAL A 85 -9.69 5.27 -0.20
CA VAL A 85 -9.61 4.23 -1.25
C VAL A 85 -9.54 4.81 -2.68
N TRP A 86 -9.81 6.10 -2.85
CA TRP A 86 -9.70 6.80 -4.12
C TRP A 86 -8.33 7.42 -4.37
N THR A 87 -7.36 7.18 -3.49
CA THR A 87 -6.00 7.76 -3.50
C THR A 87 -5.39 7.78 -4.91
N ARG A 88 -5.38 6.66 -5.63
CA ARG A 88 -4.74 6.55 -6.95
C ARG A 88 -5.48 7.32 -8.05
N ARG A 89 -6.78 7.53 -7.90
CA ARG A 89 -7.66 8.15 -8.89
C ARG A 89 -8.39 9.38 -8.36
N TYR A 90 -7.77 10.07 -7.41
CA TYR A 90 -8.38 11.21 -6.73
C TYR A 90 -8.69 12.36 -7.69
N ALA A 91 -7.79 12.65 -8.63
CA ALA A 91 -8.01 13.66 -9.68
C ALA A 91 -8.73 13.10 -10.93
N GLY A 92 -9.00 11.79 -10.96
CA GLY A 92 -9.70 11.12 -12.06
C GLY A 92 -9.09 9.76 -12.40
N PRO A 93 -9.74 8.96 -13.24
CA PRO A 93 -9.31 7.58 -13.53
C PRO A 93 -7.96 7.50 -14.26
N GLN A 94 -7.57 8.53 -15.00
CA GLN A 94 -6.30 8.63 -15.74
C GLN A 94 -5.30 9.60 -15.09
N ALA A 95 -5.55 10.01 -13.83
CA ALA A 95 -4.72 10.99 -13.15
C ALA A 95 -3.30 10.45 -12.91
N THR A 96 -2.32 11.31 -13.13
CA THR A 96 -0.94 11.09 -12.73
C THR A 96 -0.78 11.33 -11.21
N ASP A 97 0.38 10.99 -10.65
CA ASP A 97 0.70 11.33 -9.26
C ASP A 97 0.72 12.85 -9.06
N GLU A 98 1.23 13.60 -10.03
CA GLU A 98 1.27 15.06 -10.02
C GLU A 98 -0.14 15.67 -10.02
N ASP A 99 -1.07 15.13 -10.82
CA ASP A 99 -2.48 15.58 -10.85
C ASP A 99 -3.15 15.38 -9.49
N ASN A 100 -2.93 14.19 -8.90
CA ASN A 100 -3.45 13.85 -7.58
C ASN A 100 -2.88 14.77 -6.49
N ASN A 101 -1.57 15.04 -6.54
CA ASN A 101 -0.88 15.96 -5.62
C ASN A 101 -1.40 17.39 -5.78
N ALA A 102 -1.52 17.89 -7.00
CA ALA A 102 -2.05 19.22 -7.28
C ALA A 102 -3.48 19.40 -6.77
N LYS A 103 -4.33 18.40 -7.00
CA LYS A 103 -5.71 18.41 -6.49
C LYS A 103 -5.76 18.42 -4.97
N LEU A 104 -4.94 17.60 -4.30
CA LEU A 104 -4.89 17.54 -2.83
C LEU A 104 -4.38 18.85 -2.24
N LEU A 105 -3.32 19.42 -2.79
CA LEU A 105 -2.81 20.72 -2.36
C LEU A 105 -3.84 21.82 -2.57
N GLY A 106 -4.56 21.79 -3.69
CA GLY A 106 -5.66 22.70 -3.99
C GLY A 106 -6.81 22.63 -2.98
N ALA A 107 -7.20 21.40 -2.60
CA ALA A 107 -8.27 21.17 -1.61
C ALA A 107 -7.89 21.67 -0.21
N LEU A 108 -6.59 21.73 0.10
CA LEU A 108 -6.08 22.22 1.40
C LEU A 108 -5.59 23.68 1.35
N ARG A 109 -5.88 24.40 0.26
CA ARG A 109 -5.43 25.79 0.11
C ARG A 109 -6.03 26.67 1.21
N GLY A 110 -5.20 27.49 1.84
CA GLY A 110 -5.60 28.37 2.93
C GLY A 110 -5.64 27.73 4.32
N LEU A 111 -5.55 26.40 4.40
CA LEU A 111 -5.44 25.75 5.71
C LEU A 111 -4.03 25.91 6.29
N PRO A 112 -3.90 26.28 7.57
CA PRO A 112 -2.61 26.32 8.26
C PRO A 112 -2.02 24.91 8.35
N VAL A 113 -0.69 24.82 8.49
CA VAL A 113 0.04 23.53 8.54
C VAL A 113 -0.48 22.62 9.65
N ALA A 114 -0.90 23.18 10.79
CA ALA A 114 -1.44 22.43 11.93
C ALA A 114 -2.75 21.68 11.61
N GLU A 115 -3.52 22.12 10.63
CA GLU A 115 -4.79 21.51 10.21
C GLU A 115 -4.65 20.57 9.00
N ARG A 116 -3.41 20.37 8.50
CA ARG A 116 -3.12 19.52 7.35
C ARG A 116 -2.72 18.08 7.77
N GLY A 117 -3.19 17.63 8.93
CA GLY A 117 -2.94 16.29 9.46
C GLY A 117 -3.35 15.21 8.47
N ALA A 118 -2.48 14.21 8.30
CA ALA A 118 -2.71 13.11 7.37
C ALA A 118 -2.06 11.81 7.84
N ARG A 119 -2.48 10.70 7.26
CA ARG A 119 -1.79 9.42 7.43
C ARG A 119 -1.84 8.61 6.16
N TYR A 120 -0.74 7.96 5.87
CA TYR A 120 -0.74 6.81 4.96
C TYR A 120 -1.24 5.56 5.68
N VAL A 121 -1.99 4.75 4.96
CA VAL A 121 -2.50 3.44 5.39
C VAL A 121 -2.09 2.40 4.37
N CYS A 122 -1.65 1.24 4.84
CA CYS A 122 -1.48 0.03 4.04
C CYS A 122 -2.16 -1.15 4.74
N VAL A 123 -2.93 -1.90 4.00
CA VAL A 123 -3.46 -3.20 4.43
C VAL A 123 -2.88 -4.27 3.52
N LEU A 124 -2.16 -5.21 4.13
CA LEU A 124 -1.76 -6.44 3.47
C LEU A 124 -2.76 -7.54 3.79
N ALA A 125 -3.22 -8.25 2.77
CA ALA A 125 -4.06 -9.41 2.89
C ALA A 125 -3.32 -10.63 2.33
N LEU A 126 -3.16 -11.69 3.14
CA LEU A 126 -2.67 -13.00 2.71
C LEU A 126 -3.86 -13.93 2.49
N ALA A 127 -3.99 -14.48 1.29
CA ALA A 127 -4.94 -15.53 0.93
C ALA A 127 -4.19 -16.85 0.76
N LEU A 128 -4.73 -17.92 1.36
CA LEU A 128 -4.17 -19.28 1.29
C LEU A 128 -5.15 -20.18 0.52
N PRO A 129 -4.80 -20.73 -0.66
CA PRO A 129 -5.71 -21.51 -1.51
C PRO A 129 -6.17 -22.81 -0.85
N ASP A 130 -5.31 -23.47 -0.06
CA ASP A 130 -5.59 -24.76 0.58
C ASP A 130 -6.45 -24.65 1.84
N GLY A 131 -6.80 -23.45 2.24
CA GLY A 131 -7.50 -23.24 3.48
C GLY A 131 -9.00 -23.36 3.33
N ARG A 132 -9.56 -24.45 3.77
CA ARG A 132 -10.99 -24.53 4.11
C ARG A 132 -11.21 -23.74 5.39
N GLY A 133 -11.43 -22.43 5.26
CA GLY A 133 -11.88 -21.63 6.41
C GLY A 133 -13.18 -22.20 6.99
N PRO A 134 -13.54 -21.85 8.24
CA PRO A 134 -14.70 -22.40 8.96
C PRO A 134 -16.04 -22.28 8.24
N ARG A 135 -16.12 -21.59 7.11
CA ARG A 135 -17.31 -21.37 6.28
C ARG A 135 -17.06 -21.65 4.79
N GLY A 136 -16.03 -22.46 4.44
CA GLY A 136 -15.73 -22.81 3.05
C GLY A 136 -15.09 -21.72 2.21
N GLY A 137 -14.72 -20.57 2.79
CA GLY A 137 -13.97 -19.50 2.13
C GLY A 137 -12.47 -19.64 2.35
N LEU A 138 -11.66 -19.01 1.48
CA LEU A 138 -10.22 -18.94 1.66
C LEU A 138 -9.90 -18.23 2.99
N PRO A 139 -9.05 -18.80 3.87
CA PRO A 139 -8.56 -18.10 5.03
C PRO A 139 -7.83 -16.84 4.59
N MET A 140 -8.19 -15.72 5.19
CA MET A 140 -7.55 -14.46 4.90
C MET A 140 -7.00 -13.81 6.16
N ILE A 141 -5.71 -13.54 6.15
CA ILE A 141 -5.03 -12.89 7.25
C ILE A 141 -4.68 -11.46 6.83
N LEU A 142 -5.12 -10.48 7.63
CA LEU A 142 -4.86 -9.08 7.34
C LEU A 142 -3.86 -8.49 8.33
N ARG A 143 -3.00 -7.60 7.81
CA ARG A 143 -2.12 -6.77 8.63
C ARG A 143 -2.19 -5.33 8.15
N ARG A 144 -2.34 -4.40 9.08
CA ARG A 144 -2.45 -2.98 8.80
C ARG A 144 -1.24 -2.24 9.35
N GLY A 145 -0.65 -1.38 8.52
CA GLY A 145 0.37 -0.41 8.92
C GLY A 145 -0.07 1.00 8.58
N THR A 146 0.34 1.97 9.40
CA THR A 146 0.05 3.39 9.17
C THR A 146 1.32 4.22 9.38
N CYS A 147 1.45 5.31 8.63
CA CYS A 147 2.46 6.33 8.86
C CYS A 147 1.75 7.66 9.02
N ARG A 148 1.78 8.24 10.22
CA ARG A 148 1.20 9.56 10.49
C ARG A 148 2.14 10.65 10.02
N GLY A 149 1.56 11.80 9.67
CA GLY A 149 2.27 12.98 9.20
C GLY A 149 1.30 14.09 8.87
N ARG A 150 1.68 14.91 7.93
CA ARG A 150 0.88 16.04 7.43
C ARG A 150 1.15 16.28 5.95
N ILE A 151 0.27 17.02 5.29
CA ILE A 151 0.46 17.45 3.91
C ILE A 151 1.24 18.78 3.90
N ALA A 152 2.36 18.78 3.21
CA ALA A 152 3.18 19.97 2.95
C ALA A 152 2.41 21.08 2.22
N ILE A 153 2.93 22.28 2.21
CA ILE A 153 2.33 23.41 1.46
C ILE A 153 2.62 23.26 -0.04
N GLU A 154 3.78 22.74 -0.37
CA GLU A 154 4.28 22.56 -1.74
C GLU A 154 5.03 21.23 -1.88
N PRO A 155 5.16 20.67 -3.10
CA PRO A 155 5.92 19.44 -3.31
C PRO A 155 7.42 19.68 -3.10
N ARG A 156 8.11 18.70 -2.50
CA ARG A 156 9.56 18.65 -2.33
C ARG A 156 10.08 17.24 -2.54
N GLY A 157 11.27 17.15 -3.14
CA GLY A 157 11.89 15.87 -3.50
C GLY A 157 11.28 15.23 -4.74
N ALA A 158 12.00 14.27 -5.31
CA ALA A 158 11.59 13.51 -6.49
C ALA A 158 11.64 11.99 -6.24
N GLY A 159 11.89 11.58 -5.01
CA GLY A 159 11.90 10.17 -4.61
C GLY A 159 10.51 9.63 -4.33
N GLY A 160 10.41 8.29 -4.27
CA GLY A 160 9.17 7.63 -3.97
C GLY A 160 8.15 7.64 -5.12
N PHE A 161 6.86 7.69 -4.78
CA PHE A 161 5.72 7.74 -5.72
C PHE A 161 4.45 8.21 -5.00
N GLY A 162 3.40 8.49 -5.76
CA GLY A 162 2.13 8.95 -5.20
C GLY A 162 2.25 10.32 -4.53
N TYR A 163 1.85 10.38 -3.27
CA TYR A 163 1.87 11.62 -2.49
C TYR A 163 3.17 11.82 -1.68
N ASP A 164 4.22 11.03 -1.92
CA ASP A 164 5.48 11.17 -1.20
C ASP A 164 6.08 12.58 -1.27
N PRO A 165 6.04 13.29 -2.42
CA PRO A 165 6.56 14.66 -2.52
C PRO A 165 5.83 15.71 -1.65
N ILE A 166 4.62 15.40 -1.20
CA ILE A 166 3.82 16.33 -0.39
C ILE A 166 3.50 15.81 1.02
N PHE A 167 4.07 14.67 1.43
CA PHE A 167 3.82 14.08 2.74
C PHE A 167 5.03 14.22 3.66
N GLU A 168 4.90 15.03 4.71
CA GLU A 168 5.86 15.18 5.80
C GLU A 168 5.55 14.16 6.91
N PRO A 169 6.44 13.19 7.21
CA PRO A 169 6.24 12.27 8.32
C PRO A 169 6.17 12.98 9.67
N ALA A 170 5.46 12.44 10.64
CA ALA A 170 5.30 13.05 11.96
C ALA A 170 6.61 13.26 12.74
N GLY A 171 7.68 12.54 12.39
CA GLY A 171 9.01 12.74 12.96
C GLY A 171 9.74 13.99 12.46
N GLU A 172 9.28 14.57 11.36
CA GLU A 172 9.82 15.83 10.85
C GLU A 172 9.08 17.02 11.46
N PRO A 173 9.76 18.15 11.70
CA PRO A 173 9.10 19.39 12.08
C PRO A 173 8.20 19.90 10.93
N PRO A 174 7.25 20.80 11.19
CA PRO A 174 6.51 21.47 10.13
C PRO A 174 7.44 22.16 9.13
N GLY A 175 7.28 21.87 7.82
CA GLY A 175 8.19 22.34 6.76
C GLY A 175 9.49 21.54 6.65
N GLY A 176 9.61 20.43 7.40
CA GLY A 176 10.71 19.48 7.30
C GLY A 176 10.65 18.64 6.02
N ARG A 177 11.45 17.59 5.95
CA ARG A 177 11.54 16.74 4.75
C ARG A 177 10.21 16.02 4.47
N THR A 178 9.85 15.96 3.18
CA THR A 178 8.79 15.07 2.69
C THR A 178 9.36 13.66 2.44
N LEU A 179 8.48 12.66 2.28
CA LEU A 179 8.92 11.32 1.86
C LEU A 179 9.58 11.31 0.48
N GLY A 180 9.30 12.31 -0.36
CA GLY A 180 9.99 12.50 -1.64
C GLY A 180 11.48 12.88 -1.51
N GLU A 181 11.90 13.31 -0.32
CA GLU A 181 13.29 13.65 0.01
C GLU A 181 14.01 12.55 0.82
N TYR A 182 13.32 11.45 1.11
CA TYR A 182 13.88 10.30 1.83
C TYR A 182 14.55 9.32 0.86
N SER A 183 15.62 8.68 1.31
CA SER A 183 16.11 7.49 0.63
C SER A 183 15.11 6.32 0.80
N ALA A 184 15.23 5.30 -0.05
CA ALA A 184 14.41 4.10 0.07
C ALA A 184 14.56 3.44 1.46
N GLU A 185 15.78 3.40 1.98
CA GLU A 185 16.08 2.82 3.29
C GLU A 185 15.43 3.62 4.44
N GLU A 186 15.56 4.95 4.43
CA GLU A 186 14.91 5.83 5.41
C GLU A 186 13.39 5.67 5.36
N LYS A 187 12.80 5.61 4.15
CA LYS A 187 11.37 5.39 3.95
C LYS A 187 10.95 4.01 4.48
N HIS A 188 11.72 2.96 4.21
CA HIS A 188 11.45 1.60 4.72
C HIS A 188 11.49 1.52 6.26
N ALA A 189 12.23 2.37 6.94
CA ALA A 189 12.25 2.41 8.39
C ALA A 189 10.90 2.82 8.99
N ILE A 190 10.16 3.72 8.35
CA ILE A 190 8.99 4.40 8.93
C ILE A 190 7.67 4.19 8.20
N SER A 191 7.69 3.78 6.91
CA SER A 191 6.51 3.79 6.06
C SER A 191 5.38 2.87 6.54
N HIS A 192 4.16 3.20 6.10
CA HIS A 192 2.95 2.41 6.34
C HIS A 192 3.08 0.98 5.81
N ARG A 193 3.64 0.80 4.59
CA ARG A 193 3.87 -0.51 3.97
C ARG A 193 4.89 -1.33 4.73
N ALA A 194 5.99 -0.71 5.16
CA ALA A 194 6.99 -1.38 5.98
C ALA A 194 6.44 -1.86 7.33
N ARG A 195 5.57 -1.06 7.96
CA ARG A 195 4.89 -1.46 9.20
C ARG A 195 3.94 -2.63 8.98
N ALA A 196 3.16 -2.62 7.89
CA ALA A 196 2.28 -3.73 7.53
C ALA A 196 3.11 -5.00 7.20
N ALA A 197 4.21 -4.86 6.45
CA ALA A 197 5.10 -5.97 6.11
C ALA A 197 5.75 -6.60 7.35
N ARG A 198 6.25 -5.78 8.29
CA ARG A 198 6.79 -6.29 9.56
C ARG A 198 5.78 -7.12 10.36
N LEU A 199 4.51 -6.78 10.31
CA LEU A 199 3.43 -7.55 10.95
C LEU A 199 3.05 -8.80 10.15
N MET A 200 3.24 -8.78 8.83
CA MET A 200 2.93 -9.93 7.96
C MET A 200 4.05 -10.97 7.96
N LEU A 201 5.31 -10.58 8.11
CA LEU A 201 6.46 -11.48 8.07
C LEU A 201 6.37 -12.68 9.04
N PRO A 202 6.02 -12.52 10.34
CA PRO A 202 5.84 -13.67 11.23
C PRO A 202 4.78 -14.64 10.70
N VAL A 203 3.67 -14.12 10.18
CA VAL A 203 2.60 -14.93 9.60
C VAL A 203 3.11 -15.73 8.41
N LEU A 204 3.84 -15.10 7.49
CA LEU A 204 4.40 -15.79 6.33
C LEU A 204 5.36 -16.91 6.76
N ARG A 205 6.20 -16.67 7.77
CA ARG A 205 7.11 -17.69 8.32
C ARG A 205 6.37 -18.87 8.95
N GLU A 206 5.28 -18.61 9.67
CA GLU A 206 4.41 -19.66 10.24
C GLU A 206 3.78 -20.55 9.14
N HIS A 207 3.63 -19.99 7.92
CA HIS A 207 3.10 -20.71 6.76
C HIS A 207 4.20 -21.24 5.82
N GLY A 208 5.46 -21.27 6.27
CA GLY A 208 6.57 -21.90 5.58
C GLY A 208 7.31 -21.06 4.56
N PHE A 209 7.10 -19.73 4.52
CA PHE A 209 7.80 -18.79 3.65
C PHE A 209 9.06 -18.19 4.27
#